data_f6838d43303285c960f94aa4fadd0357
#
_entry.id   f6838d43303285c960f94aa4fadd0357
#
_cell.length_a   1.000
_cell.length_b   1.000
_cell.length_c   1.000
_cell.angle_alpha   90.00
_cell.angle_beta   90.00
_cell.angle_gamma   90.00
#
_symmetry.space_group_name_H-M   'P 1'
#
loop_
_entity.id
_entity.type
_entity.pdbx_description
1 polymer ?
#
loop_
_entity_poly.entity_id
_entity_poly.type
_entity_poly.pdbx_seq_one_letter_code
_entity_poly.pdbx_strand_id
1 'polypeptide(L)'
;MKIHILGIGGTFMAGIAIIAKQLGHQVTGSDKNLYDPMKSVLEKENIVFTEGYNPKILDKKFDLVIVGNVMSRGIDIIEKLLESNIKYISGPQWLYENVLYKKKVIAISGTHGKTTTSSLVAWILKYAKLNPSYLIGGQPINLNSPAKLTSSKFFVIEADEYDTSFFDKRSKYIHYHPNVLVINNIEFDHADIFENIDAVVKNFHHLVRIVPKNGKIIYNYDDKNIKKLIKKGIWSKEISMTSKNYKNANWSLSQKGHNFFLSNIKTKTPSSKIIESSLLGIHNYKNISLAILASMEAGVSFSVCIDAIKKFKGVKRRMEKIESKGMLQIYDDFAHHPTEIESSIKSLKENFKGKKILSICEIKSHSMISGAHKKDLPIALNNSHYSIIIRPPLLKWTLDSISKNLYIVDSYVKAIEFIKKIKNKIDIILIMSNKSTVNLRDYIKNEKNK
;
A
#
# COMPACT_ATOMS: atom_id res chain seq x y z
N MET A 1 -6.14 26.73 -13.95
CA MET A 1 -6.15 27.23 -12.54
C MET A 1 -4.75 27.17 -11.97
N LYS A 2 -4.41 28.08 -11.06
CA LYS A 2 -3.20 28.03 -10.22
C LYS A 2 -3.55 27.30 -8.91
N ILE A 3 -3.00 26.10 -8.71
CA ILE A 3 -3.28 25.25 -7.56
C ILE A 3 -2.03 25.13 -6.69
N HIS A 4 -2.20 25.32 -5.37
CA HIS A 4 -1.16 25.01 -4.40
C HIS A 4 -1.57 23.82 -3.53
N ILE A 5 -0.64 22.88 -3.29
CA ILE A 5 -0.91 21.65 -2.55
C ILE A 5 -0.10 21.67 -1.24
N LEU A 6 -0.79 21.66 -0.10
CA LEU A 6 -0.20 21.54 1.22
C LEU A 6 -0.05 20.04 1.59
N GLY A 7 1.17 19.64 1.96
CA GLY A 7 1.50 18.23 2.23
C GLY A 7 1.77 17.42 0.95
N ILE A 8 2.37 18.07 -0.07
CA ILE A 8 2.61 17.48 -1.40
C ILE A 8 3.54 16.26 -1.39
N GLY A 9 4.37 16.08 -0.37
CA GLY A 9 5.33 14.97 -0.26
C GLY A 9 4.69 13.62 0.07
N GLY A 10 3.43 13.59 0.51
CA GLY A 10 2.69 12.35 0.68
C GLY A 10 2.38 11.68 -0.66
N THR A 11 2.48 10.34 -0.76
CA THR A 11 2.29 9.61 -2.03
C THR A 11 0.95 9.93 -2.71
N PHE A 12 -0.13 10.00 -1.92
CA PHE A 12 -1.45 10.35 -2.44
C PHE A 12 -1.47 11.80 -2.97
N MET A 13 -0.93 12.76 -2.22
CA MET A 13 -0.93 14.18 -2.59
C MET A 13 -0.01 14.46 -3.77
N ALA A 14 1.14 13.79 -3.87
CA ALA A 14 1.98 13.82 -5.06
C ALA A 14 1.24 13.28 -6.30
N GLY A 15 0.45 12.21 -6.13
CA GLY A 15 -0.41 11.70 -7.20
C GLY A 15 -1.51 12.69 -7.61
N ILE A 16 -2.12 13.41 -6.67
CA ILE A 16 -3.04 14.53 -6.96
C ILE A 16 -2.35 15.63 -7.76
N ALA A 17 -1.11 16.00 -7.39
CA ALA A 17 -0.33 17.01 -8.10
C ALA A 17 -0.07 16.62 -9.57
N ILE A 18 0.29 15.35 -9.80
CA ILE A 18 0.51 14.81 -11.15
C ILE A 18 -0.80 14.87 -11.97
N ILE A 19 -1.91 14.40 -11.40
CA ILE A 19 -3.20 14.40 -12.09
C ILE A 19 -3.67 15.83 -12.38
N ALA A 20 -3.53 16.75 -11.43
CA ALA A 20 -3.89 18.15 -11.61
C ALA A 20 -3.07 18.80 -12.73
N LYS A 21 -1.76 18.51 -12.81
CA LYS A 21 -0.90 18.98 -13.90
C LYS A 21 -1.32 18.37 -15.25
N GLN A 22 -1.67 17.09 -15.29
CA GLN A 22 -2.15 16.42 -16.51
C GLN A 22 -3.53 16.92 -16.97
N LEU A 23 -4.30 17.55 -16.08
CA LEU A 23 -5.53 18.31 -16.42
C LEU A 23 -5.23 19.73 -16.95
N GLY A 24 -3.97 20.14 -17.04
CA GLY A 24 -3.57 21.45 -17.55
C GLY A 24 -3.52 22.57 -16.48
N HIS A 25 -3.54 22.22 -15.19
CA HIS A 25 -3.41 23.20 -14.11
C HIS A 25 -1.94 23.57 -13.87
N GLN A 26 -1.68 24.80 -13.42
CA GLN A 26 -0.40 25.22 -12.87
C GLN A 26 -0.33 24.76 -11.42
N VAL A 27 0.51 23.77 -11.13
CA VAL A 27 0.57 23.13 -9.83
C VAL A 27 1.88 23.48 -9.13
N THR A 28 1.76 23.91 -7.86
CA THR A 28 2.88 24.04 -6.93
C THR A 28 2.50 23.36 -5.61
N GLY A 29 3.47 23.15 -4.72
CA GLY A 29 3.16 22.61 -3.41
C GLY A 29 4.22 22.91 -2.37
N SER A 30 3.90 22.58 -1.12
CA SER A 30 4.83 22.65 0.02
C SER A 30 4.67 21.43 0.92
N ASP A 31 5.79 21.04 1.53
CA ASP A 31 5.83 19.98 2.55
C ASP A 31 6.94 20.27 3.56
N LYS A 32 6.79 19.78 4.79
CA LYS A 32 7.78 19.98 5.84
C LYS A 32 9.09 19.26 5.52
N ASN A 33 9.01 18.05 4.99
CA ASN A 33 10.14 17.19 4.67
C ASN A 33 9.87 16.42 3.37
N LEU A 34 10.48 16.83 2.28
CA LEU A 34 10.43 16.11 1.01
C LEU A 34 11.59 15.13 0.90
N TYR A 35 11.27 13.86 0.73
CA TYR A 35 12.26 12.78 0.58
C TYR A 35 11.83 11.77 -0.49
N ASP A 36 12.79 10.99 -0.95
CA ASP A 36 12.54 9.95 -1.94
C ASP A 36 11.63 8.80 -1.41
N PRO A 37 10.78 8.25 -2.29
CA PRO A 37 10.78 8.42 -3.75
C PRO A 37 9.92 9.60 -4.26
N MET A 38 9.14 10.29 -3.41
CA MET A 38 8.19 11.31 -3.90
C MET A 38 8.87 12.59 -4.37
N LYS A 39 9.99 12.97 -3.79
CA LYS A 39 10.81 14.10 -4.26
C LYS A 39 11.20 13.89 -5.72
N SER A 40 11.88 12.77 -6.04
CA SER A 40 12.27 12.42 -7.41
C SER A 40 11.09 12.31 -8.38
N VAL A 41 9.93 11.82 -7.91
CA VAL A 41 8.71 11.75 -8.73
C VAL A 41 8.21 13.13 -9.09
N LEU A 42 8.14 14.08 -8.15
CA LEU A 42 7.69 15.45 -8.39
C LEU A 42 8.66 16.22 -9.30
N GLU A 43 9.98 16.04 -9.11
CA GLU A 43 11.03 16.61 -9.95
C GLU A 43 10.91 16.10 -11.40
N LYS A 44 10.77 14.79 -11.58
CA LYS A 44 10.57 14.16 -12.91
C LYS A 44 9.34 14.71 -13.64
N GLU A 45 8.29 14.98 -12.89
CA GLU A 45 7.06 15.58 -13.43
C GLU A 45 7.15 17.11 -13.57
N ASN A 46 8.30 17.74 -13.26
CA ASN A 46 8.51 19.20 -13.28
C ASN A 46 7.43 19.94 -12.46
N ILE A 47 7.12 19.46 -11.26
CA ILE A 47 6.22 20.10 -10.31
C ILE A 47 7.06 20.88 -9.30
N VAL A 48 6.85 22.19 -9.24
CA VAL A 48 7.59 23.07 -8.32
C VAL A 48 7.08 22.90 -6.89
N PHE A 49 8.00 22.68 -5.96
CA PHE A 49 7.67 22.57 -4.53
C PHE A 49 8.67 23.32 -3.65
N THR A 50 8.25 23.63 -2.44
CA THR A 50 9.07 24.29 -1.42
C THR A 50 9.07 23.47 -0.13
N GLU A 51 10.19 23.44 0.57
CA GLU A 51 10.28 22.86 1.90
C GLU A 51 9.76 23.85 2.95
N GLY A 52 9.05 23.33 3.96
CA GLY A 52 8.38 24.10 5.00
C GLY A 52 7.00 24.61 4.59
N TYR A 53 6.30 25.13 5.59
CA TYR A 53 4.94 25.68 5.48
C TYR A 53 4.94 27.18 5.76
N ASN A 54 5.67 27.97 4.93
CA ASN A 54 5.75 29.41 5.09
C ASN A 54 4.41 30.08 4.70
N PRO A 55 3.74 30.82 5.61
CA PRO A 55 2.46 31.47 5.31
C PRO A 55 2.53 32.50 4.17
N LYS A 56 3.70 33.10 3.92
CA LYS A 56 3.91 34.06 2.81
C LYS A 56 3.70 33.43 1.42
N ILE A 57 3.68 32.11 1.31
CA ILE A 57 3.35 31.41 0.07
C ILE A 57 1.94 31.79 -0.42
N LEU A 58 1.00 31.98 0.52
CA LEU A 58 -0.40 32.34 0.24
C LEU A 58 -0.58 33.80 -0.23
N ASP A 59 0.45 34.64 -0.14
CA ASP A 59 0.43 36.00 -0.73
C ASP A 59 0.42 35.94 -2.26
N LYS A 60 0.84 34.81 -2.85
CA LYS A 60 0.66 34.53 -4.26
C LYS A 60 -0.82 34.23 -4.52
N LYS A 61 -1.38 34.81 -5.58
CA LYS A 61 -2.79 34.56 -5.97
C LYS A 61 -2.95 33.13 -6.48
N PHE A 62 -3.52 32.25 -5.66
CA PHE A 62 -3.97 30.92 -6.04
C PHE A 62 -5.48 30.89 -6.24
N ASP A 63 -5.93 30.13 -7.24
CA ASP A 63 -7.35 29.89 -7.47
C ASP A 63 -7.89 28.85 -6.48
N LEU A 64 -7.02 27.93 -6.00
CA LEU A 64 -7.38 26.82 -5.11
C LEU A 64 -6.17 26.35 -4.31
N VAL A 65 -6.39 26.03 -3.04
CA VAL A 65 -5.44 25.31 -2.19
C VAL A 65 -6.01 23.91 -1.89
N ILE A 66 -5.22 22.85 -2.20
CA ILE A 66 -5.58 21.48 -1.86
C ILE A 66 -4.83 21.08 -0.59
N VAL A 67 -5.57 20.65 0.43
CA VAL A 67 -5.05 20.38 1.78
C VAL A 67 -4.91 18.88 2.01
N GLY A 68 -3.69 18.43 2.30
CA GLY A 68 -3.38 17.05 2.68
C GLY A 68 -3.72 16.76 4.16
N ASN A 69 -3.85 15.47 4.48
CA ASN A 69 -4.24 15.01 5.82
C ASN A 69 -3.16 15.23 6.92
N VAL A 70 -1.92 15.52 6.52
CA VAL A 70 -0.83 15.85 7.46
C VAL A 70 -0.96 17.26 8.06
N MET A 71 -1.84 18.07 7.50
CA MET A 71 -2.09 19.43 7.96
C MET A 71 -3.04 19.46 9.16
N SER A 72 -2.79 20.37 10.10
CA SER A 72 -3.61 20.54 11.31
C SER A 72 -3.76 22.00 11.69
N ARG A 73 -4.74 22.30 12.55
CA ARG A 73 -4.86 23.61 13.21
C ARG A 73 -3.60 23.91 14.03
N GLY A 74 -3.24 25.17 14.13
CA GLY A 74 -2.02 25.64 14.80
C GLY A 74 -0.78 25.66 13.90
N ILE A 75 -0.88 25.24 12.63
CA ILE A 75 0.19 25.47 11.64
C ILE A 75 -0.09 26.82 10.97
N ASP A 76 0.86 27.75 11.03
CA ASP A 76 0.69 29.15 10.61
C ASP A 76 0.08 29.30 9.19
N ILE A 77 0.48 28.46 8.24
CA ILE A 77 -0.08 28.52 6.89
C ILE A 77 -1.56 28.11 6.85
N ILE A 78 -1.99 27.22 7.76
CA ILE A 78 -3.41 26.81 7.86
C ILE A 78 -4.22 27.94 8.49
N GLU A 79 -3.71 28.58 9.55
CA GLU A 79 -4.41 29.70 10.17
C GLU A 79 -4.57 30.85 9.15
N LYS A 80 -3.50 31.20 8.43
CA LYS A 80 -3.56 32.21 7.37
C LYS A 80 -4.52 31.81 6.22
N LEU A 81 -4.57 30.52 5.85
CA LEU A 81 -5.50 30.04 4.83
C LEU A 81 -6.95 30.25 5.26
N LEU A 82 -7.27 29.94 6.52
CA LEU A 82 -8.62 30.10 7.09
C LEU A 82 -9.04 31.57 7.22
N GLU A 83 -8.10 32.47 7.44
CA GLU A 83 -8.33 33.93 7.48
C GLU A 83 -8.45 34.54 6.06
N SER A 84 -8.01 33.81 5.03
CA SER A 84 -8.03 34.28 3.65
C SER A 84 -9.34 33.95 2.94
N ASN A 85 -9.59 34.63 1.80
CA ASN A 85 -10.68 34.29 0.88
C ASN A 85 -10.29 33.24 -0.18
N ILE A 86 -9.16 32.54 0.01
CA ILE A 86 -8.70 31.51 -0.94
C ILE A 86 -9.56 30.27 -0.76
N LYS A 87 -10.12 29.76 -1.85
CA LYS A 87 -10.84 28.49 -1.83
C LYS A 87 -9.91 27.35 -1.45
N TYR A 88 -10.37 26.46 -0.58
CA TYR A 88 -9.61 25.27 -0.22
C TYR A 88 -10.49 24.02 -0.21
N ILE A 89 -9.87 22.87 -0.47
CA ILE A 89 -10.54 21.58 -0.59
C ILE A 89 -9.57 20.47 -0.18
N SER A 90 -10.09 19.32 0.21
CA SER A 90 -9.27 18.13 0.43
C SER A 90 -8.85 17.45 -0.89
N GLY A 91 -7.73 16.72 -0.88
CA GLY A 91 -7.29 15.96 -2.05
C GLY A 91 -8.30 14.95 -2.57
N PRO A 92 -8.91 14.10 -1.71
CA PRO A 92 -9.92 13.13 -2.13
C PRO A 92 -11.17 13.76 -2.73
N GLN A 93 -11.69 14.83 -2.14
CA GLN A 93 -12.84 15.54 -2.65
C GLN A 93 -12.53 16.20 -4.01
N TRP A 94 -11.37 16.87 -4.14
CA TRP A 94 -10.94 17.46 -5.40
C TRP A 94 -10.83 16.41 -6.52
N LEU A 95 -10.26 15.24 -6.19
CA LEU A 95 -10.14 14.14 -7.16
C LEU A 95 -11.51 13.65 -7.63
N TYR A 96 -12.47 13.53 -6.72
CA TYR A 96 -13.82 13.15 -7.09
C TYR A 96 -14.46 14.19 -8.04
N GLU A 97 -14.49 15.45 -7.64
CA GLU A 97 -15.15 16.53 -8.38
C GLU A 97 -14.55 16.78 -9.76
N ASN A 98 -13.24 16.58 -9.94
CA ASN A 98 -12.57 16.88 -11.19
C ASN A 98 -12.33 15.66 -12.08
N VAL A 99 -12.33 14.44 -11.52
CA VAL A 99 -11.95 13.23 -12.26
C VAL A 99 -12.90 12.06 -12.04
N LEU A 100 -13.10 11.60 -10.79
CA LEU A 100 -13.70 10.29 -10.55
C LEU A 100 -15.18 10.21 -10.94
N TYR A 101 -15.93 11.30 -10.81
CA TYR A 101 -17.37 11.30 -11.11
C TYR A 101 -17.70 10.94 -12.57
N LYS A 102 -16.73 11.07 -13.49
CA LYS A 102 -16.85 10.68 -14.91
C LYS A 102 -16.25 9.31 -15.21
N LYS A 103 -15.73 8.59 -14.20
CA LYS A 103 -15.00 7.35 -14.40
C LYS A 103 -15.71 6.15 -13.77
N LYS A 104 -15.43 4.97 -14.29
CA LYS A 104 -15.72 3.70 -13.61
C LYS A 104 -14.58 3.43 -12.64
N VAL A 105 -14.82 3.68 -11.36
CA VAL A 105 -13.83 3.58 -10.29
C VAL A 105 -13.71 2.15 -9.80
N ILE A 106 -12.49 1.63 -9.80
CA ILE A 106 -12.10 0.35 -9.18
C ILE A 106 -11.26 0.71 -7.97
N ALA A 107 -11.84 0.61 -6.77
CA ALA A 107 -11.18 0.94 -5.52
C ALA A 107 -10.68 -0.32 -4.82
N ILE A 108 -9.43 -0.30 -4.39
CA ILE A 108 -8.79 -1.41 -3.68
C ILE A 108 -8.54 -0.99 -2.24
N SER A 109 -9.26 -1.62 -1.32
CA SER A 109 -9.22 -1.36 0.11
C SER A 109 -8.78 -2.58 0.91
N GLY A 110 -8.51 -2.38 2.19
CA GLY A 110 -8.06 -3.40 3.13
C GLY A 110 -6.88 -2.91 3.95
N THR A 111 -6.61 -3.54 5.08
CA THR A 111 -5.48 -3.14 5.93
C THR A 111 -4.15 -3.39 5.20
N HIS A 112 -4.01 -4.56 4.55
CA HIS A 112 -2.78 -4.98 3.86
C HIS A 112 -3.00 -5.30 2.39
N GLY A 113 -1.94 -5.20 1.57
CA GLY A 113 -1.94 -5.60 0.17
C GLY A 113 -2.58 -4.61 -0.81
N LYS A 114 -3.11 -3.46 -0.34
CA LYS A 114 -3.74 -2.42 -1.19
C LYS A 114 -2.88 -2.05 -2.40
N THR A 115 -1.63 -1.64 -2.14
CA THR A 115 -0.69 -1.16 -3.17
C THR A 115 -0.36 -2.23 -4.21
N THR A 116 -0.11 -3.46 -3.77
CA THR A 116 0.16 -4.58 -4.68
C THR A 116 -1.04 -4.90 -5.54
N THR A 117 -2.24 -4.98 -4.94
CA THR A 117 -3.47 -5.32 -5.66
C THR A 117 -3.87 -4.21 -6.64
N SER A 118 -3.81 -2.93 -6.25
CA SER A 118 -4.10 -1.80 -7.16
C SER A 118 -3.10 -1.72 -8.31
N SER A 119 -1.82 -1.99 -8.04
CA SER A 119 -0.78 -2.07 -9.08
C SER A 119 -1.05 -3.18 -10.08
N LEU A 120 -1.46 -4.36 -9.59
CA LEU A 120 -1.83 -5.50 -10.42
C LEU A 120 -3.05 -5.18 -11.30
N VAL A 121 -4.11 -4.61 -10.73
CA VAL A 121 -5.31 -4.21 -11.51
C VAL A 121 -4.94 -3.19 -12.58
N ALA A 122 -4.23 -2.12 -12.23
CA ALA A 122 -3.81 -1.11 -13.20
C ALA A 122 -2.93 -1.68 -14.32
N TRP A 123 -2.02 -2.61 -13.96
CA TRP A 123 -1.18 -3.31 -14.94
C TRP A 123 -1.99 -4.23 -15.85
N ILE A 124 -2.90 -5.06 -15.31
CA ILE A 124 -3.74 -5.97 -16.09
C ILE A 124 -4.58 -5.17 -17.10
N LEU A 125 -5.21 -4.06 -16.67
CA LEU A 125 -5.99 -3.22 -17.55
C LEU A 125 -5.10 -2.56 -18.63
N LYS A 126 -3.90 -2.11 -18.28
CA LYS A 126 -2.93 -1.57 -19.25
C LYS A 126 -2.49 -2.65 -20.25
N TYR A 127 -2.19 -3.85 -19.78
CA TYR A 127 -1.81 -4.99 -20.61
C TYR A 127 -2.92 -5.37 -21.61
N ALA A 128 -4.18 -5.33 -21.13
CA ALA A 128 -5.39 -5.52 -21.94
C ALA A 128 -5.73 -4.32 -22.85
N LYS A 129 -4.85 -3.32 -22.97
CA LYS A 129 -5.02 -2.11 -23.79
C LYS A 129 -6.19 -1.20 -23.38
N LEU A 130 -6.72 -1.36 -22.18
CA LEU A 130 -7.78 -0.50 -21.63
C LEU A 130 -7.23 0.83 -21.06
N ASN A 131 -5.91 0.96 -20.95
CA ASN A 131 -5.15 2.15 -20.56
C ASN A 131 -5.77 2.97 -19.40
N PRO A 132 -5.97 2.39 -18.21
CA PRO A 132 -6.68 3.03 -17.10
C PRO A 132 -5.97 4.28 -16.60
N SER A 133 -6.72 5.23 -16.06
CA SER A 133 -6.19 6.20 -15.10
C SER A 133 -5.96 5.49 -13.77
N TYR A 134 -5.00 5.96 -12.97
CA TYR A 134 -4.74 5.36 -11.65
C TYR A 134 -4.07 6.32 -10.68
N LEU A 135 -4.27 6.05 -9.37
CA LEU A 135 -3.55 6.65 -8.26
C LEU A 135 -3.29 5.55 -7.21
N ILE A 136 -2.01 5.24 -7.00
CA ILE A 136 -1.52 4.10 -6.21
C ILE A 136 -0.54 4.61 -5.16
N GLY A 137 -0.62 4.10 -3.94
CA GLY A 137 0.20 4.48 -2.78
C GLY A 137 1.65 3.99 -2.82
N GLY A 138 2.16 3.55 -3.96
CA GLY A 138 3.52 3.09 -4.17
C GLY A 138 3.99 3.28 -5.60
N GLN A 139 5.16 2.75 -5.94
CA GLN A 139 5.74 2.87 -7.28
C GLN A 139 5.74 1.51 -8.00
N PRO A 140 4.71 1.20 -8.82
CA PRO A 140 4.67 -0.02 -9.61
C PRO A 140 5.72 0.00 -10.72
N ILE A 141 6.54 -1.05 -10.82
CA ILE A 141 7.66 -1.09 -11.78
C ILE A 141 7.16 -1.04 -13.23
N ASN A 142 6.07 -1.73 -13.53
CA ASN A 142 5.50 -1.76 -14.89
C ASN A 142 4.79 -0.46 -15.32
N LEU A 143 4.49 0.45 -14.40
CA LEU A 143 3.70 1.65 -14.68
C LEU A 143 4.54 2.94 -14.71
N ASN A 144 5.75 2.92 -14.17
CA ASN A 144 6.73 4.02 -14.13
C ASN A 144 6.34 5.26 -13.31
N SER A 145 5.11 5.36 -12.81
CA SER A 145 4.61 6.48 -12.00
C SER A 145 3.56 5.98 -11.01
N PRO A 146 3.41 6.59 -9.84
CA PRO A 146 2.35 6.26 -8.88
C PRO A 146 0.97 6.74 -9.34
N ALA A 147 0.90 7.70 -10.24
CA ALA A 147 -0.36 8.26 -10.73
C ALA A 147 -0.30 8.58 -12.23
N LYS A 148 -1.42 8.43 -12.89
CA LYS A 148 -1.58 8.79 -14.32
C LYS A 148 -3.05 9.07 -14.63
N LEU A 149 -3.31 10.14 -15.35
CA LEU A 149 -4.61 10.42 -15.97
C LEU A 149 -4.58 10.02 -17.44
N THR A 150 -5.66 9.41 -17.91
CA THR A 150 -5.85 9.02 -19.31
C THR A 150 -7.29 9.30 -19.74
N SER A 151 -7.59 9.17 -21.03
CA SER A 151 -8.95 9.25 -21.56
C SER A 151 -9.81 8.02 -21.25
N SER A 152 -9.23 6.93 -20.72
CA SER A 152 -9.97 5.72 -20.36
C SER A 152 -11.12 5.99 -19.41
N LYS A 153 -12.21 5.25 -19.58
CA LYS A 153 -13.34 5.28 -18.63
C LYS A 153 -13.00 4.68 -17.26
N PHE A 154 -11.94 3.91 -17.13
CA PHE A 154 -11.53 3.26 -15.88
C PHE A 154 -10.57 4.11 -15.08
N PHE A 155 -10.77 4.13 -13.75
CA PHE A 155 -9.84 4.69 -12.79
C PHE A 155 -9.58 3.66 -11.69
N VAL A 156 -8.31 3.26 -11.50
CA VAL A 156 -7.89 2.36 -10.43
C VAL A 156 -7.33 3.19 -9.28
N ILE A 157 -7.86 3.02 -8.07
CA ILE A 157 -7.42 3.80 -6.91
C ILE A 157 -7.16 2.92 -5.69
N GLU A 158 -6.06 3.19 -5.02
CA GLU A 158 -5.80 2.65 -3.69
C GLU A 158 -6.67 3.39 -2.67
N ALA A 159 -7.54 2.65 -1.99
CA ALA A 159 -8.57 3.18 -1.10
C ALA A 159 -8.15 3.01 0.37
N ASP A 160 -7.50 4.07 0.87
CA ASP A 160 -6.93 4.13 2.20
C ASP A 160 -7.94 4.59 3.26
N GLU A 161 -7.87 4.01 4.45
CA GLU A 161 -8.77 4.24 5.58
C GLU A 161 -8.47 5.50 6.38
N TYR A 162 -7.34 6.15 6.16
CA TYR A 162 -6.99 7.41 6.84
C TYR A 162 -7.96 8.55 6.56
N ASP A 163 -8.09 9.46 7.53
CA ASP A 163 -8.88 10.70 7.39
C ASP A 163 -8.42 11.52 6.18
N THR A 164 -9.39 12.27 5.69
CA THR A 164 -9.29 13.08 4.46
C THR A 164 -8.44 14.32 4.68
N SER A 165 -8.72 15.09 5.75
CA SER A 165 -8.03 16.34 6.11
C SER A 165 -8.34 16.73 7.55
N PHE A 166 -7.79 17.87 8.03
CA PHE A 166 -8.09 18.37 9.36
C PHE A 166 -9.56 18.82 9.52
N PHE A 167 -10.23 19.22 8.45
CA PHE A 167 -11.63 19.67 8.45
C PHE A 167 -12.62 18.60 7.97
N ASP A 168 -12.14 17.47 7.46
CA ASP A 168 -12.96 16.30 7.09
C ASP A 168 -12.34 15.03 7.66
N LYS A 169 -12.94 14.52 8.73
CA LYS A 169 -12.46 13.32 9.46
C LYS A 169 -13.00 12.00 8.91
N ARG A 170 -13.78 12.02 7.84
CA ARG A 170 -14.15 10.81 7.12
C ARG A 170 -12.94 10.22 6.40
N SER A 171 -12.91 8.90 6.27
CA SER A 171 -11.84 8.24 5.49
C SER A 171 -11.86 8.69 4.04
N LYS A 172 -10.68 8.79 3.43
CA LYS A 172 -10.47 9.24 2.04
C LYS A 172 -11.37 8.49 1.05
N TYR A 173 -11.56 7.19 1.23
CA TYR A 173 -12.30 6.34 0.32
C TYR A 173 -13.81 6.67 0.24
N ILE A 174 -14.37 7.41 1.19
CA ILE A 174 -15.78 7.86 1.13
C ILE A 174 -16.01 8.77 -0.08
N HIS A 175 -14.99 9.49 -0.51
CA HIS A 175 -15.04 10.36 -1.67
C HIS A 175 -14.93 9.63 -3.02
N TYR A 176 -14.59 8.33 -3.05
CA TYR A 176 -14.22 7.67 -4.32
C TYR A 176 -15.39 7.08 -5.10
N HIS A 177 -16.54 6.84 -4.46
CA HIS A 177 -17.77 6.30 -5.08
C HIS A 177 -17.49 5.11 -6.03
N PRO A 178 -16.93 3.99 -5.54
CA PRO A 178 -16.47 2.92 -6.39
C PRO A 178 -17.60 2.14 -7.08
N ASN A 179 -17.41 1.81 -8.36
CA ASN A 179 -18.26 0.86 -9.09
C ASN A 179 -17.84 -0.59 -8.81
N VAL A 180 -16.54 -0.80 -8.57
CA VAL A 180 -15.98 -2.08 -8.13
C VAL A 180 -15.14 -1.80 -6.89
N LEU A 181 -15.49 -2.43 -5.78
CA LEU A 181 -14.76 -2.36 -4.53
C LEU A 181 -14.09 -3.71 -4.26
N VAL A 182 -12.77 -3.69 -4.05
CA VAL A 182 -12.01 -4.85 -3.57
C VAL A 182 -11.68 -4.66 -2.10
N ILE A 183 -11.91 -5.67 -1.27
CA ILE A 183 -11.53 -5.68 0.16
C ILE A 183 -10.60 -6.87 0.39
N ASN A 184 -9.31 -6.60 0.57
CA ASN A 184 -8.28 -7.63 0.73
C ASN A 184 -8.39 -8.35 2.08
N ASN A 185 -8.44 -7.59 3.15
CA ASN A 185 -8.49 -8.03 4.55
C ASN A 185 -8.89 -6.86 5.46
N ILE A 186 -9.29 -7.17 6.69
CA ILE A 186 -9.59 -6.17 7.73
C ILE A 186 -8.92 -6.63 9.02
N GLU A 187 -7.89 -5.91 9.45
CA GLU A 187 -7.20 -6.11 10.73
C GLU A 187 -7.16 -4.79 11.51
N PHE A 188 -6.83 -4.88 12.80
CA PHE A 188 -6.66 -3.69 13.62
C PHE A 188 -5.30 -3.07 13.33
N ASP A 189 -5.31 -1.91 12.74
CA ASP A 189 -4.16 -1.04 12.52
C ASP A 189 -4.60 0.43 12.70
N HIS A 190 -3.67 1.38 12.58
CA HIS A 190 -3.95 2.80 12.73
C HIS A 190 -4.60 3.15 14.08
N ALA A 191 -3.94 2.71 15.18
CA ALA A 191 -4.37 2.97 16.55
C ALA A 191 -4.43 4.47 16.93
N ASP A 192 -3.94 5.35 16.05
CA ASP A 192 -4.05 6.81 16.14
C ASP A 192 -5.44 7.35 15.71
N ILE A 193 -6.20 6.57 14.93
CA ILE A 193 -7.53 6.96 14.44
C ILE A 193 -8.64 5.98 14.78
N PHE A 194 -8.32 4.72 15.10
CA PHE A 194 -9.29 3.70 15.48
C PHE A 194 -9.03 3.18 16.89
N GLU A 195 -10.07 3.12 17.72
CA GLU A 195 -9.98 2.59 19.09
C GLU A 195 -9.86 1.07 19.12
N ASN A 196 -10.53 0.39 18.18
CA ASN A 196 -10.62 -1.07 18.16
C ASN A 196 -11.02 -1.59 16.77
N ILE A 197 -11.03 -2.91 16.61
CA ILE A 197 -11.38 -3.57 15.33
C ILE A 197 -12.82 -3.30 14.90
N ASP A 198 -13.76 -3.11 15.82
CA ASP A 198 -15.16 -2.85 15.48
C ASP A 198 -15.33 -1.44 14.90
N ALA A 199 -14.53 -0.46 15.34
CA ALA A 199 -14.44 0.86 14.74
C ALA A 199 -13.91 0.77 13.29
N VAL A 200 -12.88 -0.04 13.03
CA VAL A 200 -12.38 -0.32 11.68
C VAL A 200 -13.48 -0.93 10.80
N VAL A 201 -14.15 -1.99 11.27
CA VAL A 201 -15.26 -2.65 10.54
C VAL A 201 -16.41 -1.68 10.26
N LYS A 202 -16.77 -0.81 11.24
CA LYS A 202 -17.76 0.24 11.04
C LYS A 202 -17.37 1.21 9.93
N ASN A 203 -16.11 1.60 9.91
CA ASN A 203 -15.58 2.51 8.89
C ASN A 203 -15.65 1.86 7.48
N PHE A 204 -15.20 0.61 7.33
CA PHE A 204 -15.37 -0.14 6.07
C PHE A 204 -16.84 -0.30 5.65
N HIS A 205 -17.78 -0.37 6.62
CA HIS A 205 -19.20 -0.43 6.29
C HIS A 205 -19.71 0.88 5.66
N HIS A 206 -19.15 2.05 6.03
CA HIS A 206 -19.45 3.30 5.34
C HIS A 206 -19.01 3.25 3.86
N LEU A 207 -17.84 2.64 3.56
CA LEU A 207 -17.38 2.44 2.18
C LEU A 207 -18.31 1.50 1.41
N VAL A 208 -18.72 0.39 2.01
CA VAL A 208 -19.65 -0.58 1.39
C VAL A 208 -20.97 0.08 1.02
N ARG A 209 -21.49 0.99 1.85
CA ARG A 209 -22.78 1.70 1.64
C ARG A 209 -22.81 2.58 0.41
N ILE A 210 -21.68 3.07 -0.06
CA ILE A 210 -21.59 3.95 -1.23
C ILE A 210 -21.36 3.22 -2.55
N VAL A 211 -21.21 1.88 -2.52
CA VAL A 211 -21.15 1.06 -3.73
C VAL A 211 -22.55 0.92 -4.32
N PRO A 212 -22.82 1.29 -5.58
CA PRO A 212 -24.15 1.26 -6.16
C PRO A 212 -24.67 -0.18 -6.33
N LYS A 213 -25.99 -0.36 -6.41
CA LYS A 213 -26.65 -1.68 -6.54
C LYS A 213 -26.11 -2.50 -7.74
N ASN A 214 -25.80 -1.85 -8.84
CA ASN A 214 -25.20 -2.47 -10.02
C ASN A 214 -23.67 -2.63 -9.94
N GLY A 215 -23.06 -2.13 -8.86
CA GLY A 215 -21.63 -2.30 -8.58
C GLY A 215 -21.29 -3.69 -8.08
N LYS A 216 -20.01 -3.89 -7.77
CA LYS A 216 -19.47 -5.18 -7.28
C LYS A 216 -18.63 -4.98 -6.04
N ILE A 217 -18.76 -5.89 -5.08
CA ILE A 217 -17.86 -6.01 -3.93
C ILE A 217 -17.15 -7.34 -4.03
N ILE A 218 -15.81 -7.28 -4.19
CA ILE A 218 -14.93 -8.43 -4.33
C ILE A 218 -14.12 -8.56 -3.04
N TYR A 219 -14.12 -9.72 -2.42
CA TYR A 219 -13.47 -9.85 -1.13
C TYR A 219 -12.88 -11.23 -0.83
N ASN A 220 -11.93 -11.25 0.12
CA ASN A 220 -11.37 -12.46 0.67
C ASN A 220 -12.34 -13.08 1.69
N TYR A 221 -12.95 -14.20 1.33
CA TYR A 221 -13.92 -14.92 2.16
C TYR A 221 -13.30 -15.56 3.43
N ASP A 222 -11.98 -15.71 3.46
CA ASP A 222 -11.29 -16.32 4.62
C ASP A 222 -11.22 -15.37 5.82
N ASP A 223 -11.39 -14.08 5.61
CA ASP A 223 -11.25 -13.05 6.64
C ASP A 223 -12.50 -12.97 7.53
N LYS A 224 -12.29 -13.11 8.85
CA LYS A 224 -13.37 -13.10 9.85
C LYS A 224 -14.04 -11.72 9.99
N ASN A 225 -13.28 -10.64 9.83
CA ASN A 225 -13.77 -9.28 9.98
C ASN A 225 -14.51 -8.82 8.73
N ILE A 226 -14.11 -9.29 7.54
CA ILE A 226 -14.91 -9.12 6.32
C ILE A 226 -16.25 -9.86 6.46
N LYS A 227 -16.27 -11.07 7.02
CA LYS A 227 -17.55 -11.77 7.30
C LYS A 227 -18.44 -10.98 8.26
N LYS A 228 -17.88 -10.34 9.30
CA LYS A 228 -18.63 -9.43 10.18
C LYS A 228 -19.17 -8.22 9.40
N LEU A 229 -18.34 -7.64 8.52
CA LEU A 229 -18.73 -6.52 7.66
C LEU A 229 -19.91 -6.87 6.76
N ILE A 230 -19.84 -8.00 6.04
CA ILE A 230 -20.90 -8.45 5.12
C ILE A 230 -22.22 -8.71 5.86
N LYS A 231 -22.14 -9.29 7.07
CA LYS A 231 -23.34 -9.49 7.94
C LYS A 231 -24.04 -8.20 8.36
N LYS A 232 -23.34 -7.05 8.36
CA LYS A 232 -23.97 -5.73 8.62
C LYS A 232 -24.84 -5.24 7.47
N GLY A 233 -24.80 -5.91 6.33
CA GLY A 233 -25.57 -5.61 5.12
C GLY A 233 -24.72 -5.06 3.98
N ILE A 234 -25.04 -5.53 2.80
CA ILE A 234 -24.52 -5.04 1.50
C ILE A 234 -25.66 -4.94 0.52
N TRP A 235 -25.54 -4.04 -0.44
CA TRP A 235 -26.60 -3.75 -1.41
C TRP A 235 -26.17 -4.05 -2.85
N SER A 236 -24.89 -4.35 -3.04
CA SER A 236 -24.25 -4.62 -4.33
C SER A 236 -24.04 -6.12 -4.54
N LYS A 237 -23.71 -6.53 -5.76
CA LYS A 237 -23.38 -7.93 -6.05
C LYS A 237 -22.03 -8.33 -5.44
N GLU A 238 -21.98 -9.52 -4.85
CA GLU A 238 -20.81 -10.09 -4.20
C GLU A 238 -20.00 -11.00 -5.12
N ILE A 239 -18.67 -10.93 -5.00
CA ILE A 239 -17.74 -11.90 -5.57
C ILE A 239 -16.73 -12.25 -4.48
N SER A 240 -16.79 -13.45 -3.97
CA SER A 240 -15.94 -13.91 -2.89
C SER A 240 -14.88 -14.92 -3.38
N MET A 241 -13.67 -14.82 -2.82
CA MET A 241 -12.56 -15.72 -3.08
C MET A 241 -12.09 -16.35 -1.77
N THR A 242 -11.85 -17.66 -1.77
CA THR A 242 -11.28 -18.39 -0.62
C THR A 242 -9.99 -19.10 -0.99
N SER A 243 -9.08 -19.23 -0.03
CA SER A 243 -7.93 -20.13 -0.07
C SER A 243 -8.11 -21.37 0.83
N LYS A 244 -9.27 -21.45 1.49
CA LYS A 244 -9.65 -22.54 2.39
C LYS A 244 -10.92 -23.17 1.81
N ASN A 245 -11.01 -24.35 1.50
CA ASN A 245 -12.09 -25.11 0.82
C ASN A 245 -13.55 -24.77 1.24
N TYR A 246 -13.92 -23.49 1.31
CA TYR A 246 -15.28 -23.03 1.62
C TYR A 246 -16.18 -23.13 0.37
N LYS A 247 -17.12 -24.06 0.37
CA LYS A 247 -18.07 -24.28 -0.74
C LYS A 247 -18.97 -23.05 -1.06
N ASN A 248 -19.12 -22.14 -0.12
CA ASN A 248 -19.99 -20.97 -0.28
C ASN A 248 -19.30 -19.78 -0.99
N ALA A 249 -17.98 -19.80 -1.19
CA ALA A 249 -17.29 -18.80 -1.99
C ALA A 249 -17.60 -18.96 -3.49
N ASN A 250 -17.33 -17.92 -4.28
CA ASN A 250 -17.48 -17.96 -5.73
C ASN A 250 -16.23 -18.54 -6.41
N TRP A 251 -15.06 -18.21 -5.88
CA TRP A 251 -13.76 -18.59 -6.42
C TRP A 251 -12.88 -19.25 -5.35
N SER A 252 -12.04 -20.20 -5.78
CA SER A 252 -11.08 -20.87 -4.93
C SER A 252 -9.67 -20.69 -5.45
N LEU A 253 -8.77 -20.24 -4.56
CA LEU A 253 -7.33 -20.27 -4.73
C LEU A 253 -6.79 -21.53 -4.06
N SER A 254 -6.27 -22.47 -4.83
CA SER A 254 -5.69 -23.71 -4.35
C SER A 254 -4.20 -23.80 -4.70
N GLN A 255 -3.45 -24.52 -3.87
CA GLN A 255 -2.03 -24.79 -4.08
C GLN A 255 -1.80 -26.28 -4.27
N LYS A 256 -1.06 -26.67 -5.33
CA LYS A 256 -0.59 -28.04 -5.58
C LYS A 256 0.92 -27.99 -5.84
N GLY A 257 1.71 -28.46 -4.89
CA GLY A 257 3.17 -28.29 -4.91
C GLY A 257 3.55 -26.82 -4.89
N HIS A 258 4.29 -26.36 -5.88
CA HIS A 258 4.67 -24.93 -6.04
C HIS A 258 3.68 -24.14 -6.90
N ASN A 259 2.67 -24.77 -7.48
CA ASN A 259 1.73 -24.12 -8.38
C ASN A 259 0.47 -23.67 -7.66
N PHE A 260 0.01 -22.45 -7.97
CA PHE A 260 -1.24 -21.90 -7.51
C PHE A 260 -2.28 -21.89 -8.64
N PHE A 261 -3.51 -22.20 -8.28
CA PHE A 261 -4.63 -22.32 -9.24
C PHE A 261 -5.78 -21.46 -8.76
N LEU A 262 -6.34 -20.64 -9.64
CA LEU A 262 -7.57 -19.91 -9.39
C LEU A 262 -8.71 -20.56 -10.20
N SER A 263 -9.77 -20.95 -9.52
CA SER A 263 -10.90 -21.67 -10.10
C SER A 263 -12.22 -21.05 -9.71
N ASN A 264 -13.14 -20.92 -10.65
CA ASN A 264 -14.54 -20.59 -10.34
C ASN A 264 -15.26 -21.86 -9.87
N ILE A 265 -15.75 -21.89 -8.63
CA ILE A 265 -16.40 -23.05 -8.03
C ILE A 265 -17.92 -23.05 -8.14
N LYS A 266 -18.52 -22.02 -8.73
CA LYS A 266 -19.97 -21.93 -8.99
C LYS A 266 -20.37 -22.38 -10.39
N THR A 267 -19.43 -22.59 -11.30
CA THR A 267 -19.69 -23.08 -12.66
C THR A 267 -19.63 -24.60 -12.72
N LYS A 268 -20.47 -25.21 -13.58
CA LYS A 268 -20.49 -26.69 -13.80
C LYS A 268 -19.15 -27.21 -14.33
N THR A 269 -18.43 -26.41 -15.10
CA THR A 269 -17.08 -26.69 -15.62
C THR A 269 -16.11 -25.66 -15.02
N PRO A 270 -15.43 -25.99 -13.90
CA PRO A 270 -14.50 -25.05 -13.29
C PRO A 270 -13.35 -24.74 -14.25
N SER A 271 -13.28 -23.51 -14.73
CA SER A 271 -12.08 -23.05 -15.41
C SER A 271 -10.98 -22.83 -14.38
N SER A 272 -10.01 -23.72 -14.35
CA SER A 272 -8.84 -23.59 -13.49
C SER A 272 -7.63 -23.22 -14.33
N LYS A 273 -6.89 -22.18 -13.91
CA LYS A 273 -5.62 -21.82 -14.55
C LYS A 273 -4.52 -21.66 -13.50
N ILE A 274 -3.32 -22.07 -13.89
CA ILE A 274 -2.11 -21.84 -13.11
C ILE A 274 -1.80 -20.34 -13.11
N ILE A 275 -1.47 -19.80 -11.93
CA ILE A 275 -0.97 -18.45 -11.75
C ILE A 275 0.56 -18.53 -11.67
N GLU A 276 1.23 -18.13 -12.74
CA GLU A 276 2.68 -17.92 -12.74
C GLU A 276 2.98 -16.48 -12.37
N SER A 277 3.73 -16.25 -11.29
CA SER A 277 4.08 -14.91 -10.81
C SER A 277 5.48 -14.87 -10.21
N SER A 278 6.16 -13.73 -10.35
CA SER A 278 7.41 -13.44 -9.64
C SER A 278 7.19 -13.03 -8.18
N LEU A 279 5.95 -12.74 -7.78
CA LEU A 279 5.62 -12.37 -6.41
C LEU A 279 5.61 -13.60 -5.50
N LEU A 280 6.23 -13.47 -4.33
CA LEU A 280 6.40 -14.57 -3.38
C LEU A 280 5.26 -14.60 -2.34
N GLY A 281 4.88 -15.81 -1.91
CA GLY A 281 4.02 -16.05 -0.78
C GLY A 281 2.52 -16.04 -1.08
N ILE A 282 1.77 -16.86 -0.31
CA ILE A 282 0.32 -17.05 -0.45
C ILE A 282 -0.48 -15.73 -0.35
N HIS A 283 -0.02 -14.77 0.46
CA HIS A 283 -0.67 -13.47 0.57
C HIS A 283 -0.66 -12.71 -0.78
N ASN A 284 0.43 -12.79 -1.55
CA ASN A 284 0.49 -12.20 -2.88
C ASN A 284 -0.38 -12.95 -3.89
N TYR A 285 -0.50 -14.28 -3.80
CA TYR A 285 -1.45 -15.01 -4.64
C TYR A 285 -2.92 -14.68 -4.33
N LYS A 286 -3.24 -14.34 -3.06
CA LYS A 286 -4.55 -13.77 -2.72
C LYS A 286 -4.74 -12.40 -3.36
N ASN A 287 -3.75 -11.49 -3.27
CA ASN A 287 -3.77 -10.18 -3.93
C ASN A 287 -3.96 -10.31 -5.45
N ILE A 288 -3.22 -11.23 -6.09
CA ILE A 288 -3.34 -11.55 -7.52
C ILE A 288 -4.75 -12.03 -7.86
N SER A 289 -5.30 -12.96 -7.07
CA SER A 289 -6.64 -13.49 -7.30
C SER A 289 -7.70 -12.40 -7.27
N LEU A 290 -7.66 -11.53 -6.26
CA LEU A 290 -8.58 -10.39 -6.12
C LEU A 290 -8.40 -9.38 -7.28
N ALA A 291 -7.15 -9.14 -7.71
CA ALA A 291 -6.86 -8.26 -8.84
C ALA A 291 -7.38 -8.82 -10.18
N ILE A 292 -7.27 -10.14 -10.39
CA ILE A 292 -7.84 -10.82 -11.55
C ILE A 292 -9.35 -10.63 -11.57
N LEU A 293 -10.03 -10.91 -10.44
CA LEU A 293 -11.48 -10.78 -10.33
C LEU A 293 -11.95 -9.35 -10.59
N ALA A 294 -11.24 -8.36 -10.05
CA ALA A 294 -11.55 -6.94 -10.29
C ALA A 294 -11.35 -6.54 -11.77
N SER A 295 -10.32 -7.08 -12.42
CA SER A 295 -10.03 -6.82 -13.82
C SER A 295 -11.04 -7.50 -14.76
N MET A 296 -11.56 -8.67 -14.39
CA MET A 296 -12.64 -9.33 -15.12
C MET A 296 -13.94 -8.50 -15.09
N GLU A 297 -14.24 -7.82 -13.99
CA GLU A 297 -15.38 -6.88 -13.93
C GLU A 297 -15.18 -5.63 -14.80
N ALA A 298 -13.94 -5.31 -15.19
CA ALA A 298 -13.64 -4.31 -16.20
C ALA A 298 -13.76 -4.85 -17.64
N GLY A 299 -14.06 -6.13 -17.82
CA GLY A 299 -14.21 -6.80 -19.13
C GLY A 299 -12.94 -7.48 -19.64
N VAL A 300 -11.90 -7.63 -18.83
CA VAL A 300 -10.70 -8.38 -19.23
C VAL A 300 -10.96 -9.89 -19.10
N SER A 301 -10.63 -10.67 -20.11
CA SER A 301 -10.78 -12.14 -20.05
C SER A 301 -9.81 -12.75 -19.03
N PHE A 302 -10.21 -13.86 -18.43
CA PHE A 302 -9.39 -14.59 -17.45
C PHE A 302 -8.00 -14.95 -18.01
N SER A 303 -7.93 -15.36 -19.29
CA SER A 303 -6.67 -15.70 -19.96
C SER A 303 -5.72 -14.50 -20.02
N VAL A 304 -6.22 -13.34 -20.47
CA VAL A 304 -5.43 -12.10 -20.56
C VAL A 304 -4.95 -11.66 -19.17
N CYS A 305 -5.77 -11.84 -18.12
CA CYS A 305 -5.33 -11.57 -16.75
C CYS A 305 -4.12 -12.44 -16.36
N ILE A 306 -4.16 -13.75 -16.63
CA ILE A 306 -3.05 -14.68 -16.33
C ILE A 306 -1.78 -14.27 -17.09
N ASP A 307 -1.89 -13.97 -18.39
CA ASP A 307 -0.75 -13.53 -19.19
C ASP A 307 -0.13 -12.22 -18.70
N ALA A 308 -0.97 -11.30 -18.24
CA ALA A 308 -0.52 -10.04 -17.63
C ALA A 308 0.24 -10.29 -16.32
N ILE A 309 -0.27 -11.17 -15.45
CA ILE A 309 0.37 -11.49 -14.16
C ILE A 309 1.76 -12.07 -14.37
N LYS A 310 1.95 -12.96 -15.32
CA LYS A 310 3.27 -13.53 -15.66
C LYS A 310 4.32 -12.47 -15.98
N LYS A 311 3.91 -11.31 -16.52
CA LYS A 311 4.78 -10.18 -16.89
C LYS A 311 4.84 -9.05 -15.86
N PHE A 312 4.20 -9.22 -14.72
CA PHE A 312 4.24 -8.23 -13.65
C PHE A 312 5.57 -8.28 -12.91
N LYS A 313 6.26 -7.14 -12.82
CA LYS A 313 7.60 -7.01 -12.23
C LYS A 313 7.60 -6.63 -10.74
N GLY A 314 6.41 -6.42 -10.15
CA GLY A 314 6.27 -6.03 -8.75
C GLY A 314 6.14 -4.52 -8.52
N VAL A 315 6.23 -4.15 -7.26
CA VAL A 315 6.17 -2.78 -6.75
C VAL A 315 7.42 -2.52 -5.93
N LYS A 316 8.00 -1.33 -6.05
CA LYS A 316 9.16 -0.96 -5.23
C LYS A 316 8.82 -1.07 -3.76
N ARG A 317 9.77 -1.61 -2.99
CA ARG A 317 9.62 -1.84 -1.55
C ARG A 317 8.43 -2.73 -1.15
N ARG A 318 8.04 -3.69 -1.99
CA ARG A 318 7.08 -4.76 -1.70
C ARG A 318 7.72 -6.10 -2.05
N MET A 319 8.51 -6.65 -1.12
CA MET A 319 9.39 -7.80 -1.34
C MET A 319 10.30 -7.57 -2.57
N GLU A 320 10.73 -6.33 -2.77
CA GLU A 320 11.60 -5.95 -3.87
C GLU A 320 12.98 -6.59 -3.71
N LYS A 321 13.37 -7.41 -4.68
CA LYS A 321 14.72 -7.96 -4.72
C LYS A 321 15.69 -6.86 -5.17
N ILE A 322 16.63 -6.52 -4.28
CA ILE A 322 17.67 -5.54 -4.58
C ILE A 322 18.83 -6.26 -5.24
N GLU A 323 19.31 -5.72 -6.35
CA GLU A 323 20.51 -6.23 -7.01
C GLU A 323 21.70 -6.10 -6.09
N SER A 324 22.36 -7.22 -5.79
CA SER A 324 23.57 -7.29 -4.98
C SER A 324 24.67 -8.06 -5.71
N LYS A 325 25.90 -7.62 -5.56
CA LYS A 325 27.06 -8.35 -6.07
C LYS A 325 27.35 -9.54 -5.12
N GLY A 326 27.30 -10.79 -5.63
CA GLY A 326 27.64 -12.02 -4.92
C GLY A 326 26.41 -12.84 -4.44
N MET A 327 26.64 -13.85 -3.53
CA MET A 327 25.62 -14.84 -3.17
C MET A 327 24.54 -14.37 -2.20
N LEU A 328 24.75 -13.27 -1.47
CA LEU A 328 23.79 -12.72 -0.51
C LEU A 328 22.62 -12.07 -1.24
N GLN A 329 21.40 -12.53 -0.99
CA GLN A 329 20.20 -11.93 -1.55
C GLN A 329 19.64 -10.88 -0.59
N ILE A 330 19.23 -9.71 -1.12
CA ILE A 330 18.67 -8.62 -0.31
C ILE A 330 17.26 -8.34 -0.81
N TYR A 331 16.31 -8.27 0.13
CA TYR A 331 14.92 -7.89 -0.12
C TYR A 331 14.56 -6.67 0.70
N ASP A 332 13.86 -5.71 0.09
CA ASP A 332 13.30 -4.51 0.73
C ASP A 332 11.77 -4.60 0.74
N ASP A 333 11.18 -4.46 1.92
CA ASP A 333 9.74 -4.54 2.11
C ASP A 333 9.22 -3.38 2.96
N PHE A 334 8.04 -2.93 2.64
CA PHE A 334 7.32 -1.90 3.39
C PHE A 334 6.61 -2.45 4.64
N ALA A 335 6.67 -3.76 4.87
CA ALA A 335 6.04 -4.45 5.99
C ALA A 335 6.39 -3.78 7.33
N HIS A 336 5.38 -3.45 8.11
CA HIS A 336 5.50 -2.79 9.40
C HIS A 336 4.40 -3.20 10.40
N HIS A 337 3.52 -4.10 10.02
CA HIS A 337 2.54 -4.75 10.86
C HIS A 337 2.98 -6.21 11.10
N PRO A 338 2.77 -6.81 12.31
CA PRO A 338 3.22 -8.18 12.60
C PRO A 338 2.77 -9.21 11.55
N THR A 339 1.52 -9.13 11.07
CA THR A 339 0.98 -10.03 10.04
C THR A 339 1.76 -9.89 8.72
N GLU A 340 2.13 -8.68 8.30
CA GLU A 340 2.93 -8.45 7.09
C GLU A 340 4.36 -8.98 7.28
N ILE A 341 4.99 -8.68 8.43
CA ILE A 341 6.34 -9.13 8.78
C ILE A 341 6.42 -10.66 8.75
N GLU A 342 5.49 -11.34 9.43
CA GLU A 342 5.41 -12.80 9.43
C GLU A 342 5.22 -13.35 8.01
N SER A 343 4.31 -12.77 7.23
CA SER A 343 4.02 -13.19 5.86
C SER A 343 5.23 -13.06 4.94
N SER A 344 6.00 -11.97 5.07
CA SER A 344 7.22 -11.72 4.28
C SER A 344 8.33 -12.72 4.62
N ILE A 345 8.56 -12.97 5.91
CA ILE A 345 9.56 -13.97 6.38
C ILE A 345 9.16 -15.37 5.90
N LYS A 346 7.91 -15.76 6.09
CA LYS A 346 7.38 -17.06 5.70
C LYS A 346 7.51 -17.28 4.20
N SER A 347 7.23 -16.25 3.40
CA SER A 347 7.37 -16.30 1.94
C SER A 347 8.81 -16.61 1.51
N LEU A 348 9.80 -15.99 2.15
CA LEU A 348 11.21 -16.30 1.87
C LEU A 348 11.57 -17.71 2.29
N LYS A 349 11.13 -18.18 3.45
CA LYS A 349 11.42 -19.55 3.93
C LYS A 349 10.84 -20.62 3.00
N GLU A 350 9.62 -20.41 2.52
CA GLU A 350 8.93 -21.35 1.64
C GLU A 350 9.58 -21.43 0.24
N ASN A 351 10.04 -20.28 -0.28
CA ASN A 351 10.65 -20.21 -1.61
C ASN A 351 12.16 -20.52 -1.62
N PHE A 352 12.85 -20.35 -0.50
CA PHE A 352 14.30 -20.57 -0.37
C PHE A 352 14.61 -21.56 0.76
N LYS A 353 14.17 -22.81 0.57
CA LYS A 353 14.36 -23.90 1.56
C LYS A 353 15.84 -24.06 1.90
N GLY A 354 16.15 -24.19 3.19
CA GLY A 354 17.52 -24.37 3.71
C GLY A 354 18.35 -23.09 3.77
N LYS A 355 17.87 -21.96 3.24
CA LYS A 355 18.57 -20.68 3.31
C LYS A 355 18.34 -19.98 4.65
N LYS A 356 19.43 -19.40 5.21
CA LYS A 356 19.38 -18.67 6.48
C LYS A 356 19.02 -17.21 6.25
N ILE A 357 17.95 -16.76 6.90
CA ILE A 357 17.37 -15.43 6.75
C ILE A 357 17.68 -14.58 7.96
N LEU A 358 18.22 -13.36 7.72
CA LEU A 358 18.26 -12.26 8.66
C LEU A 358 17.11 -11.29 8.33
N SER A 359 16.22 -11.06 9.28
CA SER A 359 15.15 -10.05 9.18
C SER A 359 15.55 -8.80 9.97
N ILE A 360 15.44 -7.64 9.35
CA ILE A 360 15.70 -6.34 9.97
C ILE A 360 14.39 -5.58 9.95
N CYS A 361 13.85 -5.27 11.13
CA CYS A 361 12.59 -4.53 11.29
C CYS A 361 12.84 -3.20 11.99
N GLU A 362 12.35 -2.11 11.42
CA GLU A 362 12.45 -0.78 12.00
C GLU A 362 11.12 -0.34 12.61
N ILE A 363 11.13 0.09 13.88
CA ILE A 363 9.94 0.60 14.57
C ILE A 363 9.75 2.08 14.21
N LYS A 364 8.83 2.36 13.27
CA LYS A 364 8.57 3.72 12.75
C LYS A 364 7.08 4.05 12.56
N SER A 365 6.18 3.07 12.48
CA SER A 365 4.75 3.34 12.36
C SER A 365 4.15 3.79 13.70
N HIS A 366 3.06 4.57 13.65
CA HIS A 366 2.36 5.03 14.84
C HIS A 366 1.90 3.86 15.72
N SER A 367 1.30 2.81 15.14
CA SER A 367 0.85 1.61 15.86
C SER A 367 2.02 0.87 16.52
N MET A 368 3.21 0.81 15.89
CA MET A 368 4.39 0.23 16.52
C MET A 368 4.94 1.11 17.64
N ILE A 369 5.06 2.42 17.42
CA ILE A 369 5.59 3.37 18.43
C ILE A 369 4.69 3.41 19.66
N SER A 370 3.36 3.37 19.49
CA SER A 370 2.39 3.33 20.61
C SER A 370 2.42 2.03 21.41
N GLY A 371 3.03 0.95 20.88
CA GLY A 371 3.09 -0.36 21.51
C GLY A 371 1.85 -1.22 21.29
N ALA A 372 0.97 -0.84 20.35
CA ALA A 372 -0.21 -1.65 20.01
C ALA A 372 0.16 -3.10 19.62
N HIS A 373 1.34 -3.28 19.02
CA HIS A 373 1.85 -4.57 18.55
C HIS A 373 3.06 -5.10 19.34
N LYS A 374 3.30 -4.60 20.56
CA LYS A 374 4.49 -4.96 21.35
C LYS A 374 4.62 -6.47 21.64
N LYS A 375 3.49 -7.18 21.78
CA LYS A 375 3.46 -8.64 22.01
C LYS A 375 3.63 -9.44 20.72
N ASP A 376 3.07 -8.99 19.62
CA ASP A 376 2.99 -9.75 18.37
C ASP A 376 4.26 -9.59 17.50
N LEU A 377 4.95 -8.45 17.61
CA LEU A 377 6.15 -8.17 16.82
C LEU A 377 7.29 -9.18 17.04
N PRO A 378 7.69 -9.53 18.31
CA PRO A 378 8.71 -10.55 18.52
C PRO A 378 8.30 -11.93 18.02
N ILE A 379 7.01 -12.28 18.13
CA ILE A 379 6.45 -13.56 17.65
C ILE A 379 6.59 -13.64 16.12
N ALA A 380 6.22 -12.58 15.40
CA ALA A 380 6.35 -12.50 13.95
C ALA A 380 7.82 -12.69 13.49
N LEU A 381 8.77 -12.08 14.21
CA LEU A 381 10.20 -12.16 13.91
C LEU A 381 10.84 -13.51 14.25
N ASN A 382 10.28 -14.29 15.18
CA ASN A 382 10.79 -15.63 15.53
C ASN A 382 10.80 -16.63 14.36
N ASN A 383 10.09 -16.31 13.29
CA ASN A 383 10.13 -17.09 12.06
C ASN A 383 11.46 -16.93 11.27
N SER A 384 12.30 -15.98 11.62
CA SER A 384 13.65 -15.80 11.03
C SER A 384 14.73 -16.58 11.76
N HIS A 385 15.86 -16.81 11.09
CA HIS A 385 17.05 -17.42 11.72
C HIS A 385 17.77 -16.41 12.63
N TYR A 386 17.83 -15.16 12.20
CA TYR A 386 18.33 -14.01 12.96
C TYR A 386 17.39 -12.84 12.74
N SER A 387 17.19 -12.01 13.77
CA SER A 387 16.35 -10.84 13.70
C SER A 387 17.01 -9.63 14.35
N ILE A 388 16.91 -8.48 13.72
CA ILE A 388 17.31 -7.18 14.28
C ILE A 388 16.08 -6.31 14.36
N ILE A 389 15.83 -5.71 15.53
CA ILE A 389 14.89 -4.62 15.69
C ILE A 389 15.68 -3.31 15.84
N ILE A 390 15.41 -2.35 14.96
CA ILE A 390 15.93 -1.00 15.08
C ILE A 390 14.87 -0.15 15.77
N ARG A 391 15.10 0.22 17.01
CA ARG A 391 14.16 1.00 17.82
C ARG A 391 14.50 2.49 17.81
N PRO A 392 13.52 3.39 17.83
CA PRO A 392 13.79 4.81 18.05
C PRO A 392 14.26 5.06 19.48
N PRO A 393 15.10 6.09 19.75
CA PRO A 393 15.67 6.38 21.07
C PRO A 393 14.62 6.58 22.18
N LEU A 394 13.46 7.14 21.84
CA LEU A 394 12.40 7.52 22.80
C LEU A 394 11.22 6.52 22.82
N LEU A 395 11.46 5.24 22.55
CA LEU A 395 10.40 4.23 22.64
C LEU A 395 9.96 4.05 24.10
N LYS A 396 8.66 4.26 24.38
CA LYS A 396 8.07 4.25 25.74
C LYS A 396 7.76 2.86 26.30
N TRP A 397 7.97 1.79 25.51
CA TRP A 397 7.73 0.42 25.91
C TRP A 397 8.97 -0.44 25.68
N THR A 398 9.11 -1.51 26.45
CA THR A 398 10.24 -2.44 26.38
C THR A 398 9.89 -3.63 25.49
N LEU A 399 10.88 -4.10 24.77
CA LEU A 399 10.82 -5.36 24.04
C LEU A 399 11.48 -6.41 24.92
N ASP A 400 10.70 -7.40 25.35
CA ASP A 400 11.24 -8.58 25.99
C ASP A 400 11.91 -9.46 24.92
N SER A 401 13.13 -9.88 25.18
CA SER A 401 13.84 -10.79 24.29
C SER A 401 13.22 -12.17 24.37
N ILE A 402 12.34 -12.50 23.44
CA ILE A 402 11.63 -13.80 23.37
C ILE A 402 12.51 -14.87 22.70
N SER A 403 13.60 -14.48 22.01
CA SER A 403 14.45 -15.39 21.24
C SER A 403 15.93 -15.08 21.42
N LYS A 404 16.76 -16.13 21.51
CA LYS A 404 18.24 -16.02 21.56
C LYS A 404 18.84 -15.35 20.31
N ASN A 405 18.09 -15.26 19.22
CA ASN A 405 18.55 -14.72 17.94
C ASN A 405 17.87 -13.38 17.58
N LEU A 406 17.24 -12.71 18.55
CA LEU A 406 16.64 -11.39 18.41
C LEU A 406 17.56 -10.35 19.04
N TYR A 407 18.05 -9.41 18.22
CA TYR A 407 18.94 -8.32 18.61
C TYR A 407 18.21 -6.99 18.49
N ILE A 408 18.29 -6.17 19.54
CA ILE A 408 17.69 -4.85 19.59
C ILE A 408 18.78 -3.81 19.54
N VAL A 409 18.71 -2.91 18.56
CA VAL A 409 19.69 -1.83 18.36
C VAL A 409 18.95 -0.48 18.25
N ASP A 410 19.68 0.61 18.47
CA ASP A 410 19.15 1.98 18.44
C ASP A 410 19.56 2.78 17.19
N SER A 411 20.42 2.19 16.34
CA SER A 411 20.96 2.88 15.18
C SER A 411 21.29 1.92 14.03
N TYR A 412 21.35 2.47 12.82
CA TYR A 412 21.81 1.75 11.63
C TYR A 412 23.27 1.29 11.79
N VAL A 413 24.12 2.07 12.46
CA VAL A 413 25.53 1.72 12.68
C VAL A 413 25.64 0.40 13.44
N LYS A 414 24.93 0.27 14.58
CA LYS A 414 24.91 -0.97 15.37
C LYS A 414 24.31 -2.16 14.60
N ALA A 415 23.27 -1.91 13.81
CA ALA A 415 22.69 -2.95 12.94
C ALA A 415 23.74 -3.46 11.93
N ILE A 416 24.48 -2.57 11.32
CA ILE A 416 25.55 -2.86 10.36
C ILE A 416 26.69 -3.65 10.99
N GLU A 417 27.15 -3.25 12.18
CA GLU A 417 28.17 -3.97 12.93
C GLU A 417 27.74 -5.42 13.21
N PHE A 418 26.50 -5.62 13.56
CA PHE A 418 25.95 -6.95 13.77
C PHE A 418 25.91 -7.76 12.47
N ILE A 419 25.45 -7.16 11.37
CA ILE A 419 25.42 -7.80 10.04
C ILE A 419 26.84 -8.29 9.66
N LYS A 420 27.87 -7.47 9.89
CA LYS A 420 29.26 -7.84 9.63
C LYS A 420 29.68 -9.11 10.37
N LYS A 421 29.31 -9.24 11.65
CA LYS A 421 29.65 -10.40 12.48
C LYS A 421 29.03 -11.71 12.02
N ILE A 422 27.84 -11.63 11.36
CA ILE A 422 27.08 -12.83 10.97
C ILE A 422 26.97 -13.04 9.45
N LYS A 423 27.57 -12.16 8.62
CA LYS A 423 27.40 -12.20 7.15
C LYS A 423 27.70 -13.55 6.51
N ASN A 424 28.66 -14.30 7.05
CA ASN A 424 29.02 -15.64 6.57
C ASN A 424 28.05 -16.74 7.05
N LYS A 425 27.10 -16.40 7.92
CA LYS A 425 26.09 -17.32 8.48
C LYS A 425 24.70 -17.11 7.90
N ILE A 426 24.53 -16.19 6.96
CA ILE A 426 23.25 -15.80 6.36
C ILE A 426 23.33 -15.82 4.84
N ASP A 427 22.23 -16.18 4.19
CA ASP A 427 22.07 -16.18 2.73
C ASP A 427 21.16 -15.04 2.25
N ILE A 428 20.21 -14.63 3.08
CA ILE A 428 19.19 -13.65 2.71
C ILE A 428 19.08 -12.57 3.80
N ILE A 429 19.01 -11.31 3.39
CA ILE A 429 18.62 -10.18 4.24
C ILE A 429 17.25 -9.67 3.80
N LEU A 430 16.32 -9.57 4.73
CA LEU A 430 15.01 -8.93 4.56
C LEU A 430 14.97 -7.64 5.38
N ILE A 431 14.87 -6.50 4.71
CA ILE A 431 14.76 -5.18 5.35
C ILE A 431 13.29 -4.77 5.34
N MET A 432 12.72 -4.45 6.50
CA MET A 432 11.32 -4.11 6.67
C MET A 432 11.16 -2.77 7.40
N SER A 433 10.56 -1.78 6.72
CA SER A 433 10.27 -0.46 7.29
C SER A 433 9.23 0.30 6.46
N ASN A 434 8.36 1.08 7.10
CA ASN A 434 7.44 2.00 6.42
C ASN A 434 8.07 3.38 6.10
N LYS A 435 9.34 3.57 6.40
CA LYS A 435 10.13 4.77 6.06
C LYS A 435 11.26 4.41 5.09
N SER A 436 12.01 5.42 4.63
CA SER A 436 13.13 5.19 3.73
C SER A 436 14.19 4.29 4.35
N THR A 437 14.60 3.26 3.62
CA THR A 437 15.65 2.30 4.00
C THR A 437 16.93 2.51 3.18
N VAL A 438 17.00 3.57 2.38
CA VAL A 438 18.07 3.80 1.38
C VAL A 438 19.45 3.72 2.02
N ASN A 439 19.69 4.40 3.15
CA ASN A 439 21.00 4.41 3.80
C ASN A 439 21.45 3.00 4.25
N LEU A 440 20.57 2.23 4.86
CA LEU A 440 20.85 0.87 5.29
C LEU A 440 21.05 -0.06 4.08
N ARG A 441 20.17 0.06 3.11
CA ARG A 441 20.21 -0.73 1.87
C ARG A 441 21.50 -0.49 1.07
N ASP A 442 21.85 0.78 0.85
CA ASP A 442 23.04 1.15 0.07
C ASP A 442 24.32 0.75 0.80
N TYR A 443 24.34 0.85 2.14
CA TYR A 443 25.45 0.33 2.92
C TYR A 443 25.63 -1.18 2.72
N ILE A 444 24.56 -1.98 2.90
CA ILE A 444 24.62 -3.44 2.75
C ILE A 444 25.03 -3.83 1.31
N LYS A 445 24.54 -3.07 0.31
CA LYS A 445 24.87 -3.28 -1.10
C LYS A 445 26.34 -3.00 -1.42
N ASN A 446 26.93 -1.96 -0.80
CA ASN A 446 28.27 -1.46 -1.11
C ASN A 446 29.37 -2.12 -0.28
N GLU A 447 29.07 -2.77 0.84
CA GLU A 447 30.07 -3.40 1.72
C GLU A 447 30.83 -4.59 1.07
N LYS A 448 30.50 -5.00 -0.13
CA LYS A 448 31.24 -6.03 -0.89
C LYS A 448 32.44 -5.51 -1.68
N ASN A 449 32.73 -4.22 -1.60
CA ASN A 449 33.88 -3.61 -2.31
C ASN A 449 35.11 -3.37 -1.41
N LYS A 450 35.13 -3.94 -0.18
CA LYS A 450 36.29 -3.89 0.70
C LYS A 450 36.72 -5.28 1.13
#